data_66c3a12489573148a9bc7af5d71dfaa8
#
_entry.id   66c3a12489573148a9bc7af5d71dfaa8
#
_cell.length_a   1.000
_cell.length_b   1.000
_cell.length_c   1.000
_cell.angle_alpha   90.00
_cell.angle_beta   90.00
_cell.angle_gamma   90.00
#
_symmetry.space_group_name_H-M   'P 1'
#
loop_
_entity.id
_entity.type
_entity.pdbx_description
1 polymer ?
#
loop_
_entity_poly.entity_id
_entity_poly.type
_entity_poly.pdbx_seq_one_letter_code
_entity_poly.pdbx_strand_id
1 'polypeptide(L)'
;MKALVTGFDPFGGDKVNPSLLAVGQLKKRIGEVVVHTAQLPTSYAHSAGVLRAAIEEVKPEIVLCVGQAGGRTELCLERVAINVQDARIRDNDGKQPIDKPVVKDGPAAHFATLPIKACVAEMRKAGLPAAVSNSAGTFVCNHIFYALMDIAQSHPIPMRGGFLHIPYVPEQAARLGGAPSMALDDIVRGIEIILEVSATRTSDVHTVEGRIS
;
A
#
# COMPACT_ATOMS: atom_id res chain seq x y z
N MET A 1 13.13 -11.44 10.84
CA MET A 1 11.95 -10.57 10.79
C MET A 1 11.02 -11.06 9.69
N LYS A 2 9.70 -11.06 9.89
CA LYS A 2 8.71 -11.40 8.85
C LYS A 2 8.02 -10.15 8.33
N ALA A 3 7.85 -10.07 7.02
CA ALA A 3 7.01 -9.06 6.38
C ALA A 3 5.86 -9.72 5.64
N LEU A 4 4.69 -9.09 5.68
CA LEU A 4 3.55 -9.39 4.82
C LEU A 4 3.40 -8.26 3.82
N VAL A 5 3.45 -8.58 2.52
CA VAL A 5 3.20 -7.62 1.43
C VAL A 5 1.96 -8.05 0.68
N THR A 6 1.01 -7.12 0.50
CA THR A 6 -0.26 -7.44 -0.16
C THR A 6 -0.44 -6.64 -1.44
N GLY A 7 -1.05 -7.26 -2.45
CA GLY A 7 -1.50 -6.61 -3.68
C GLY A 7 -2.98 -6.90 -3.91
N PHE A 8 -3.62 -6.10 -4.76
CA PHE A 8 -5.05 -6.24 -5.05
C PHE A 8 -5.31 -7.00 -6.35
N ASP A 9 -6.46 -7.65 -6.41
CA ASP A 9 -7.00 -8.21 -7.64
C ASP A 9 -7.30 -7.11 -8.68
N PRO A 10 -7.47 -7.47 -9.96
CA PRO A 10 -7.92 -6.53 -10.99
C PRO A 10 -9.28 -5.91 -10.66
N PHE A 11 -9.48 -4.65 -11.04
CA PHE A 11 -10.72 -3.90 -10.81
C PHE A 11 -10.99 -2.90 -11.94
N GLY A 12 -12.20 -2.35 -11.98
CA GLY A 12 -12.54 -1.28 -12.91
C GLY A 12 -12.53 -1.70 -14.39
N GLY A 13 -12.65 -3.00 -14.68
CA GLY A 13 -12.60 -3.54 -16.04
C GLY A 13 -11.18 -3.88 -16.54
N ASP A 14 -10.13 -3.58 -15.77
CA ASP A 14 -8.76 -4.03 -16.08
C ASP A 14 -8.61 -5.54 -15.90
N LYS A 15 -7.74 -6.15 -16.73
CA LYS A 15 -7.42 -7.58 -16.64
C LYS A 15 -6.28 -7.89 -15.68
N VAL A 16 -5.51 -6.88 -15.31
CA VAL A 16 -4.34 -6.99 -14.45
C VAL A 16 -4.34 -5.86 -13.42
N ASN A 17 -3.74 -6.13 -12.27
CA ASN A 17 -3.42 -5.08 -11.28
C ASN A 17 -1.91 -5.12 -11.04
N PRO A 18 -1.18 -4.03 -11.31
CA PRO A 18 0.27 -4.00 -11.15
C PRO A 18 0.72 -4.26 -9.71
N SER A 19 -0.11 -3.97 -8.70
CA SER A 19 0.25 -4.29 -7.33
C SER A 19 0.35 -5.79 -7.09
N LEU A 20 -0.57 -6.58 -7.64
CA LEU A 20 -0.51 -8.04 -7.55
C LEU A 20 0.66 -8.61 -8.36
N LEU A 21 0.93 -8.04 -9.54
CA LEU A 21 2.08 -8.45 -10.35
C LEU A 21 3.40 -8.22 -9.62
N ALA A 22 3.59 -7.02 -9.04
CA ALA A 22 4.80 -6.66 -8.31
C ALA A 22 4.99 -7.54 -7.06
N VAL A 23 3.93 -7.75 -6.29
CA VAL A 23 3.95 -8.61 -5.10
C VAL A 23 4.29 -10.06 -5.46
N GLY A 24 3.80 -10.56 -6.60
CA GLY A 24 4.09 -11.90 -7.10
C GLY A 24 5.55 -12.11 -7.54
N GLN A 25 6.30 -11.04 -7.82
CA GLN A 25 7.72 -11.10 -8.21
C GLN A 25 8.70 -10.92 -7.05
N LEU A 26 8.21 -10.62 -5.84
CA LEU A 26 9.08 -10.44 -4.68
C LEU A 26 9.82 -11.73 -4.32
N LYS A 27 11.09 -11.59 -4.00
CA LYS A 27 11.89 -12.68 -3.43
C LYS A 27 11.33 -13.10 -2.06
N LYS A 28 11.38 -14.39 -1.76
CA LYS A 28 10.97 -14.91 -0.44
C LYS A 28 11.83 -14.40 0.72
N ARG A 29 12.99 -13.81 0.42
CA ARG A 29 13.89 -13.20 1.39
C ARG A 29 14.56 -11.98 0.78
N ILE A 30 14.54 -10.88 1.52
CA ILE A 30 15.16 -9.60 1.19
C ILE A 30 16.00 -9.20 2.42
N GLY A 31 17.34 -9.28 2.32
CA GLY A 31 18.20 -9.18 3.47
C GLY A 31 17.79 -10.15 4.58
N GLU A 32 17.55 -9.64 5.78
CA GLU A 32 17.10 -10.44 6.94
C GLU A 32 15.56 -10.62 7.01
N VAL A 33 14.82 -10.08 6.04
CA VAL A 33 13.36 -10.13 6.01
C VAL A 33 12.88 -11.36 5.25
N VAL A 34 12.09 -12.20 5.90
CA VAL A 34 11.31 -13.27 5.24
C VAL A 34 10.00 -12.66 4.75
N VAL A 35 9.78 -12.70 3.44
CA VAL A 35 8.64 -12.08 2.78
C VAL A 35 7.53 -13.11 2.56
N HIS A 36 6.35 -12.78 3.06
CA HIS A 36 5.09 -13.45 2.77
C HIS A 36 4.22 -12.53 1.94
N THR A 37 3.45 -13.08 1.02
CA THR A 37 2.60 -12.30 0.13
C THR A 37 1.16 -12.76 0.22
N ALA A 38 0.21 -11.83 0.04
CA ALA A 38 -1.21 -12.16 -0.04
C ALA A 38 -1.92 -11.29 -1.08
N GLN A 39 -2.94 -11.84 -1.70
CA GLN A 39 -3.85 -11.12 -2.58
C GLN A 39 -5.06 -10.63 -1.77
N LEU A 40 -5.41 -9.36 -1.93
CA LEU A 40 -6.63 -8.78 -1.37
C LEU A 40 -7.67 -8.56 -2.47
N PRO A 41 -8.95 -8.84 -2.22
CA PRO A 41 -10.01 -8.44 -3.13
C PRO A 41 -10.17 -6.91 -3.11
N THR A 42 -10.45 -6.32 -4.26
CA THR A 42 -10.85 -4.90 -4.36
C THR A 42 -12.32 -4.78 -3.95
N SER A 43 -12.57 -4.93 -2.67
CA SER A 43 -13.90 -5.04 -2.06
C SER A 43 -13.92 -4.42 -0.66
N TYR A 44 -14.86 -3.53 -0.40
CA TYR A 44 -15.09 -2.98 0.94
C TYR A 44 -15.55 -4.04 1.95
N ALA A 45 -16.32 -5.04 1.48
CA ALA A 45 -16.89 -6.04 2.36
C ALA A 45 -15.88 -7.10 2.81
N HIS A 46 -14.92 -7.45 1.96
CA HIS A 46 -14.09 -8.64 2.15
C HIS A 46 -12.61 -8.36 2.40
N SER A 47 -12.08 -7.27 1.87
CA SER A 47 -10.62 -7.02 1.89
C SER A 47 -10.02 -6.96 3.29
N ALA A 48 -10.67 -6.29 4.24
CA ALA A 48 -10.17 -6.19 5.62
C ALA A 48 -10.16 -7.54 6.34
N GLY A 49 -11.15 -8.39 6.08
CA GLY A 49 -11.21 -9.76 6.63
C GLY A 49 -10.07 -10.64 6.11
N VAL A 50 -9.78 -10.57 4.80
CA VAL A 50 -8.67 -11.29 4.18
C VAL A 50 -7.32 -10.80 4.71
N LEU A 51 -7.14 -9.48 4.85
CA LEU A 51 -5.93 -8.91 5.45
C LEU A 51 -5.72 -9.40 6.89
N ARG A 52 -6.76 -9.38 7.72
CA ARG A 52 -6.70 -9.86 9.11
C ARG A 52 -6.31 -11.33 9.16
N ALA A 53 -6.91 -12.19 8.35
CA ALA A 53 -6.58 -13.61 8.29
C ALA A 53 -5.11 -13.85 7.91
N ALA A 54 -4.59 -13.11 6.92
CA ALA A 54 -3.19 -13.19 6.52
C ALA A 54 -2.23 -12.71 7.62
N ILE A 55 -2.58 -11.66 8.36
CA ILE A 55 -1.80 -11.19 9.52
C ILE A 55 -1.76 -12.25 10.62
N GLU A 56 -2.89 -12.86 10.95
CA GLU A 56 -2.96 -13.92 11.98
C GLU A 56 -2.16 -15.17 11.61
N GLU A 57 -2.15 -15.55 10.33
CA GLU A 57 -1.38 -16.68 9.81
C GLU A 57 0.12 -16.42 9.85
N VAL A 58 0.55 -15.28 9.28
CA VAL A 58 1.96 -14.93 9.12
C VAL A 58 2.60 -14.43 10.41
N LYS A 59 1.84 -13.68 11.20
CA LYS A 59 2.30 -12.94 12.40
C LYS A 59 3.49 -12.05 12.03
N PRO A 60 3.32 -11.09 11.12
CA PRO A 60 4.39 -10.26 10.61
C PRO A 60 4.76 -9.14 11.58
N GLU A 61 5.99 -8.67 11.51
CA GLU A 61 6.48 -7.46 12.20
C GLU A 61 6.37 -6.21 11.30
N ILE A 62 6.25 -6.43 9.97
CA ILE A 62 6.08 -5.39 8.95
C ILE A 62 4.92 -5.79 8.04
N VAL A 63 3.98 -4.87 7.79
CA VAL A 63 2.92 -5.06 6.80
C VAL A 63 2.94 -3.88 5.82
N LEU A 64 3.10 -4.19 4.54
CA LEU A 64 3.03 -3.22 3.45
C LEU A 64 1.88 -3.59 2.51
N CYS A 65 0.83 -2.78 2.47
CA CYS A 65 -0.19 -2.92 1.44
C CYS A 65 0.20 -2.09 0.21
N VAL A 66 0.06 -2.68 -0.98
CA VAL A 66 0.42 -2.05 -2.25
C VAL A 66 -0.82 -1.94 -3.12
N GLY A 67 -1.10 -0.75 -3.64
CA GLY A 67 -2.26 -0.49 -4.49
C GLY A 67 -1.90 0.33 -5.73
N GLN A 68 -2.67 0.16 -6.81
CA GLN A 68 -2.54 0.95 -8.03
C GLN A 68 -3.19 2.32 -7.86
N ALA A 69 -2.47 3.38 -8.23
CA ALA A 69 -3.01 4.73 -8.37
C ALA A 69 -2.68 5.29 -9.76
N GLY A 70 -3.61 5.10 -10.68
CA GLY A 70 -3.46 5.60 -12.06
C GLY A 70 -3.26 7.11 -12.13
N GLY A 71 -2.39 7.55 -13.03
CA GLY A 71 -2.03 8.96 -13.20
C GLY A 71 -0.87 9.44 -12.34
N ARG A 72 -0.41 8.67 -11.35
CA ARG A 72 0.82 8.98 -10.61
C ARG A 72 2.06 8.62 -11.43
N THR A 73 3.14 9.38 -11.23
CA THR A 73 4.43 9.22 -11.94
C THR A 73 5.50 8.56 -11.06
N GLU A 74 5.21 8.32 -9.78
CA GLU A 74 6.18 7.92 -8.77
C GLU A 74 5.58 6.95 -7.75
N LEU A 75 6.44 6.28 -7.02
CA LEU A 75 6.09 5.45 -5.86
C LEU A 75 5.70 6.37 -4.70
N CYS A 76 4.46 6.25 -4.22
CA CYS A 76 3.93 7.13 -3.19
C CYS A 76 3.68 6.38 -1.88
N LEU A 77 4.52 6.58 -0.87
CA LEU A 77 4.24 6.10 0.47
C LEU A 77 3.22 7.01 1.17
N GLU A 78 2.09 6.44 1.54
CA GLU A 78 0.99 7.16 2.15
C GLU A 78 1.28 7.46 3.63
N ARG A 79 1.09 8.71 4.05
CA ARG A 79 1.32 9.18 5.42
C ARG A 79 0.18 8.80 6.34
N VAL A 80 -1.06 8.92 5.86
CA VAL A 80 -2.27 8.90 6.69
C VAL A 80 -3.40 8.19 5.98
N ALA A 81 -4.10 7.33 6.72
CA ALA A 81 -5.39 6.76 6.36
C ALA A 81 -6.50 7.50 7.10
N ILE A 82 -7.59 7.82 6.43
CA ILE A 82 -8.74 8.51 7.02
C ILE A 82 -9.94 7.57 7.18
N ASN A 83 -10.77 7.83 8.18
CA ASN A 83 -11.95 7.02 8.48
C ASN A 83 -13.14 7.35 7.55
N VAL A 84 -12.90 7.33 6.25
CA VAL A 84 -13.90 7.66 5.23
C VAL A 84 -13.86 6.66 4.08
N GLN A 85 -15.03 6.19 3.69
CA GLN A 85 -15.31 5.48 2.44
C GLN A 85 -16.23 6.36 1.60
N ASP A 86 -15.69 6.91 0.51
CA ASP A 86 -16.42 7.72 -0.45
C ASP A 86 -15.98 7.33 -1.86
N ALA A 87 -16.76 6.44 -2.48
CA ALA A 87 -16.35 5.69 -3.67
C ALA A 87 -16.81 6.36 -4.95
N ARG A 88 -15.87 6.84 -5.76
CA ARG A 88 -16.16 7.38 -7.10
C ARG A 88 -16.65 6.32 -8.08
N ILE A 89 -16.24 5.07 -7.92
CA ILE A 89 -16.64 3.91 -8.74
C ILE A 89 -17.10 2.77 -7.84
N ARG A 90 -17.77 1.77 -8.41
CA ARG A 90 -18.12 0.54 -7.70
C ARG A 90 -16.87 -0.32 -7.47
N ASP A 91 -16.84 -1.01 -6.33
CA ASP A 91 -15.89 -2.08 -6.08
C ASP A 91 -16.25 -3.37 -6.85
N ASN A 92 -15.47 -4.43 -6.71
CA ASN A 92 -15.73 -5.69 -7.42
C ASN A 92 -17.00 -6.42 -6.98
N ASP A 93 -17.58 -6.07 -5.82
CA ASP A 93 -18.88 -6.57 -5.35
C ASP A 93 -20.03 -5.63 -5.70
N GLY A 94 -19.77 -4.59 -6.48
CA GLY A 94 -20.77 -3.59 -6.88
C GLY A 94 -21.12 -2.58 -5.80
N LYS A 95 -20.37 -2.52 -4.69
CA LYS A 95 -20.59 -1.55 -3.61
C LYS A 95 -19.98 -0.20 -3.96
N GLN A 96 -20.69 0.86 -3.59
CA GLN A 96 -20.27 2.24 -3.80
C GLN A 96 -20.70 3.08 -2.59
N PRO A 97 -20.01 2.96 -1.45
CA PRO A 97 -20.32 3.75 -0.27
C PRO A 97 -20.07 5.24 -0.53
N ILE A 98 -20.88 6.09 0.11
CA ILE A 98 -20.75 7.56 0.11
C ILE A 98 -20.75 8.00 1.56
N ASP A 99 -19.71 8.73 1.98
CA ASP A 99 -19.52 9.31 3.33
C ASP A 99 -19.75 8.30 4.47
N LYS A 100 -19.26 7.07 4.30
CA LYS A 100 -19.34 6.04 5.35
C LYS A 100 -18.02 5.93 6.11
N PRO A 101 -18.03 5.69 7.42
CA PRO A 101 -16.80 5.38 8.14
C PRO A 101 -16.26 4.00 7.74
N VAL A 102 -14.93 3.84 7.77
CA VAL A 102 -14.28 2.53 7.65
C VAL A 102 -14.56 1.70 8.90
N VAL A 103 -14.37 2.31 10.08
CA VAL A 103 -14.70 1.74 11.38
C VAL A 103 -15.67 2.69 12.09
N LYS A 104 -16.86 2.19 12.44
CA LYS A 104 -17.84 2.97 13.17
C LYS A 104 -17.25 3.39 14.53
N ASP A 105 -17.38 4.66 14.86
CA ASP A 105 -16.87 5.25 16.10
C ASP A 105 -15.33 5.15 16.26
N GLY A 106 -14.61 4.80 15.20
CA GLY A 106 -13.14 4.79 15.16
C GLY A 106 -12.57 6.21 15.06
N PRO A 107 -11.26 6.39 15.34
CA PRO A 107 -10.59 7.69 15.22
C PRO A 107 -10.67 8.23 13.78
N ALA A 108 -10.58 9.56 13.64
CA ALA A 108 -10.69 10.22 12.33
C ALA A 108 -9.62 9.76 11.34
N ALA A 109 -8.44 9.42 11.83
CA ALA A 109 -7.31 9.00 10.99
C ALA A 109 -6.29 8.16 11.77
N HIS A 110 -5.50 7.38 11.02
CA HIS A 110 -4.32 6.66 11.49
C HIS A 110 -3.10 7.03 10.65
N PHE A 111 -1.95 7.24 11.29
CA PHE A 111 -0.69 7.45 10.58
C PHE A 111 0.01 6.13 10.28
N ALA A 112 0.73 6.09 9.15
CA ALA A 112 1.69 5.02 8.87
C ALA A 112 2.73 4.92 10.00
N THR A 113 3.17 3.71 10.30
CA THR A 113 4.21 3.45 11.31
C THR A 113 5.52 2.94 10.70
N LEU A 114 5.57 2.80 9.37
CA LEU A 114 6.83 2.61 8.64
C LEU A 114 7.61 3.93 8.56
N PRO A 115 8.95 3.89 8.44
CA PRO A 115 9.80 5.08 8.29
C PRO A 115 9.70 5.63 6.86
N ILE A 116 8.54 6.18 6.49
CA ILE A 116 8.16 6.51 5.11
C ILE A 116 9.10 7.51 4.44
N LYS A 117 9.61 8.50 5.18
CA LYS A 117 10.54 9.50 4.64
C LYS A 117 11.92 8.90 4.38
N ALA A 118 12.40 8.04 5.28
CA ALA A 118 13.65 7.32 5.07
C ALA A 118 13.55 6.38 3.86
N CYS A 119 12.42 5.68 3.70
CA CYS A 119 12.16 4.84 2.52
C CYS A 119 12.18 5.67 1.23
N VAL A 120 11.50 6.81 1.19
CA VAL A 120 11.52 7.72 0.02
C VAL A 120 12.93 8.20 -0.29
N ALA A 121 13.71 8.58 0.73
CA ALA A 121 15.08 9.02 0.54
C ALA A 121 15.95 7.93 -0.09
N GLU A 122 15.84 6.68 0.38
CA GLU A 122 16.63 5.55 -0.17
C GLU A 122 16.14 5.15 -1.58
N MET A 123 14.85 5.18 -1.87
CA MET A 123 14.33 4.97 -3.23
C MET A 123 14.89 6.02 -4.21
N ARG A 124 14.89 7.31 -3.82
CA ARG A 124 15.46 8.39 -4.66
C ARG A 124 16.97 8.22 -4.88
N LYS A 125 17.73 7.83 -3.86
CA LYS A 125 19.15 7.50 -4.02
C LYS A 125 19.38 6.35 -4.98
N ALA A 126 18.45 5.39 -5.03
CA ALA A 126 18.46 4.28 -5.98
C ALA A 126 18.00 4.68 -7.40
N GLY A 127 17.66 5.96 -7.64
CA GLY A 127 17.19 6.47 -8.92
C GLY A 127 15.70 6.25 -9.19
N LEU A 128 14.92 5.85 -8.18
CA LEU A 128 13.48 5.64 -8.33
C LEU A 128 12.72 6.92 -7.97
N PRO A 129 11.80 7.39 -8.84
CA PRO A 129 10.87 8.45 -8.48
C PRO A 129 10.00 8.02 -7.31
N ALA A 130 10.06 8.76 -6.20
CA ALA A 130 9.32 8.43 -5.00
C ALA A 130 8.92 9.69 -4.22
N ALA A 131 7.79 9.65 -3.52
CA ALA A 131 7.31 10.74 -2.66
C ALA A 131 6.52 10.22 -1.46
N VAL A 132 6.38 11.07 -0.44
CA VAL A 132 5.37 10.90 0.60
C VAL A 132 4.07 11.55 0.12
N SER A 133 2.97 10.80 0.18
CA SER A 133 1.62 11.29 -0.11
C SER A 133 0.84 11.52 1.18
N ASN A 134 0.03 12.56 1.21
CA ASN A 134 -0.80 12.93 2.36
C ASN A 134 -2.25 12.40 2.25
N SER A 135 -2.57 11.61 1.24
CA SER A 135 -3.91 11.03 1.08
C SER A 135 -3.88 9.78 0.21
N ALA A 136 -4.38 8.68 0.75
CA ALA A 136 -4.63 7.45 -0.01
C ALA A 136 -5.98 7.47 -0.77
N GLY A 137 -6.64 8.63 -0.81
CA GLY A 137 -8.00 8.78 -1.34
C GLY A 137 -9.05 8.22 -0.37
N THR A 138 -10.18 7.76 -0.93
CA THR A 138 -11.34 7.28 -0.16
C THR A 138 -11.93 5.98 -0.71
N PHE A 139 -11.21 5.34 -1.65
CA PHE A 139 -11.57 4.05 -2.21
C PHE A 139 -10.99 2.89 -1.38
N VAL A 140 -11.02 1.66 -1.89
CA VAL A 140 -10.59 0.44 -1.18
C VAL A 140 -9.14 0.51 -0.67
N CYS A 141 -8.26 1.28 -1.34
CA CYS A 141 -6.89 1.49 -0.88
C CYS A 141 -6.85 2.16 0.51
N ASN A 142 -7.55 3.28 0.67
CA ASN A 142 -7.66 3.94 1.97
C ASN A 142 -8.39 3.06 3.01
N HIS A 143 -9.43 2.34 2.60
CA HIS A 143 -10.15 1.41 3.47
C HIS A 143 -9.20 0.36 4.06
N ILE A 144 -8.36 -0.27 3.23
CA ILE A 144 -7.37 -1.27 3.67
C ILE A 144 -6.26 -0.65 4.50
N PHE A 145 -5.79 0.53 4.12
CA PHE A 145 -4.76 1.21 4.90
C PHE A 145 -5.28 1.57 6.30
N TYR A 146 -6.49 2.10 6.39
CA TYR A 146 -7.12 2.38 7.67
C TYR A 146 -7.30 1.10 8.50
N ALA A 147 -7.87 0.05 7.90
CA ALA A 147 -8.08 -1.24 8.57
C ALA A 147 -6.76 -1.87 9.05
N LEU A 148 -5.69 -1.79 8.25
CA LEU A 148 -4.36 -2.25 8.67
C LEU A 148 -3.89 -1.54 9.94
N MET A 149 -3.99 -0.21 9.96
CA MET A 149 -3.49 0.58 11.08
C MET A 149 -4.36 0.41 12.33
N ASP A 150 -5.66 0.23 12.18
CA ASP A 150 -6.58 -0.11 13.26
C ASP A 150 -6.27 -1.49 13.87
N ILE A 151 -6.01 -2.49 13.03
CA ILE A 151 -5.54 -3.81 13.47
C ILE A 151 -4.20 -3.67 14.21
N ALA A 152 -3.24 -2.94 13.67
CA ALA A 152 -1.91 -2.79 14.26
C ALA A 152 -1.93 -2.20 15.67
N GLN A 153 -2.89 -1.31 15.97
CA GLN A 153 -3.03 -0.73 17.31
C GLN A 153 -3.53 -1.72 18.37
N SER A 154 -4.35 -2.67 17.98
CA SER A 154 -4.98 -3.63 18.89
C SER A 154 -4.32 -5.02 18.86
N HIS A 155 -3.39 -5.26 17.93
CA HIS A 155 -2.77 -6.57 17.76
C HIS A 155 -1.77 -6.89 18.89
N PRO A 156 -1.81 -8.10 19.50
CA PRO A 156 -0.96 -8.45 20.63
C PRO A 156 0.54 -8.51 20.28
N ILE A 157 0.87 -8.77 19.00
CA ILE A 157 2.23 -8.75 18.50
C ILE A 157 2.47 -7.38 17.86
N PRO A 158 3.44 -6.59 18.34
CA PRO A 158 3.75 -5.30 17.74
C PRO A 158 4.09 -5.44 16.25
N MET A 159 3.38 -4.71 15.39
CA MET A 159 3.67 -4.65 13.97
C MET A 159 3.64 -3.22 13.47
N ARG A 160 4.43 -2.95 12.44
CA ARG A 160 4.45 -1.66 11.74
C ARG A 160 3.78 -1.81 10.39
N GLY A 161 2.96 -0.85 10.04
CA GLY A 161 2.15 -0.87 8.82
C GLY A 161 2.33 0.38 7.97
N GLY A 162 2.08 0.23 6.69
CA GLY A 162 2.03 1.32 5.73
C GLY A 162 1.38 0.90 4.42
N PHE A 163 1.21 1.89 3.55
CA PHE A 163 0.59 1.72 2.24
C PHE A 163 1.45 2.38 1.17
N LEU A 164 1.65 1.66 0.05
CA LEU A 164 2.36 2.14 -1.12
C LEU A 164 1.38 2.23 -2.30
N HIS A 165 1.20 3.41 -2.86
CA HIS A 165 0.60 3.56 -4.18
C HIS A 165 1.66 3.51 -5.27
N ILE A 166 1.35 2.77 -6.34
CA ILE A 166 2.22 2.58 -7.50
C ILE A 166 1.53 3.03 -8.78
N PRO A 167 2.29 3.52 -9.79
CA PRO A 167 1.77 3.84 -11.11
C PRO A 167 1.22 2.63 -11.87
N TYR A 168 0.65 2.90 -13.04
CA TYR A 168 0.42 1.87 -14.06
C TYR A 168 1.74 1.23 -14.50
N VAL A 169 1.69 -0.01 -14.97
CA VAL A 169 2.79 -0.59 -15.76
C VAL A 169 2.69 -0.14 -17.22
N PRO A 170 3.81 -0.17 -18.00
CA PRO A 170 3.82 0.30 -19.38
C PRO A 170 2.75 -0.33 -20.28
N GLU A 171 2.43 -1.60 -20.09
CA GLU A 171 1.41 -2.32 -20.87
C GLU A 171 -0.01 -1.78 -20.62
N GLN A 172 -0.30 -1.28 -19.41
CA GLN A 172 -1.56 -0.57 -19.12
C GLN A 172 -1.56 0.82 -19.76
N ALA A 173 -0.46 1.57 -19.56
CA ALA A 173 -0.33 2.94 -20.06
C ALA A 173 -0.46 3.01 -21.60
N ALA A 174 0.09 2.02 -22.32
CA ALA A 174 -0.02 1.93 -23.76
C ALA A 174 -1.48 1.84 -24.24
N ARG A 175 -2.35 1.19 -23.46
CA ARG A 175 -3.79 1.11 -23.76
C ARG A 175 -4.59 2.34 -23.32
N LEU A 176 -4.03 3.14 -22.41
CA LEU A 176 -4.67 4.33 -21.85
C LEU A 176 -4.20 5.64 -22.48
N GLY A 177 -3.68 5.57 -23.72
CA GLY A 177 -3.26 6.78 -24.46
C GLY A 177 -2.02 7.46 -23.91
N GLY A 178 -1.10 6.71 -23.29
CA GLY A 178 0.16 7.25 -22.79
C GLY A 178 0.08 7.81 -21.36
N ALA A 179 -0.72 7.22 -20.53
CA ALA A 179 -0.75 7.55 -19.10
C ALA A 179 0.64 7.35 -18.45
N PRO A 180 0.95 8.09 -17.36
CA PRO A 180 2.19 7.86 -16.61
C PRO A 180 2.30 6.40 -16.15
N SER A 181 3.50 5.83 -16.25
CA SER A 181 3.76 4.44 -15.89
C SER A 181 5.16 4.24 -15.35
N MET A 182 5.40 3.11 -14.69
CA MET A 182 6.69 2.70 -14.19
C MET A 182 6.93 1.23 -14.55
N ALA A 183 8.15 0.87 -14.91
CA ALA A 183 8.51 -0.53 -15.17
C ALA A 183 8.25 -1.40 -13.94
N LEU A 184 7.76 -2.61 -14.15
CA LEU A 184 7.41 -3.52 -13.05
C LEU A 184 8.62 -3.82 -12.17
N ASP A 185 9.81 -3.98 -12.76
CA ASP A 185 11.06 -4.23 -12.02
C ASP A 185 11.43 -3.06 -11.09
N ASP A 186 11.18 -1.81 -11.52
CA ASP A 186 11.39 -0.62 -10.68
C ASP A 186 10.41 -0.57 -9.51
N ILE A 187 9.17 -0.98 -9.74
CA ILE A 187 8.16 -1.08 -8.68
C ILE A 187 8.60 -2.16 -7.66
N VAL A 188 9.00 -3.34 -8.12
CA VAL A 188 9.51 -4.42 -7.28
C VAL A 188 10.70 -3.96 -6.46
N ARG A 189 11.69 -3.31 -7.11
CA ARG A 189 12.86 -2.74 -6.43
C ARG A 189 12.48 -1.72 -5.37
N GLY A 190 11.50 -0.87 -5.64
CA GLY A 190 10.97 0.08 -4.65
C GLY A 190 10.39 -0.61 -3.42
N ILE A 191 9.63 -1.69 -3.60
CA ILE A 191 9.08 -2.49 -2.50
C ILE A 191 10.23 -3.15 -1.70
N GLU A 192 11.24 -3.72 -2.38
CA GLU A 192 12.40 -4.33 -1.71
C GLU A 192 13.13 -3.30 -0.83
N ILE A 193 13.39 -2.09 -1.33
CA ILE A 193 14.01 -0.99 -0.55
C ILE A 193 13.16 -0.62 0.68
N ILE A 194 11.83 -0.51 0.53
CA ILE A 194 10.95 -0.20 1.66
C ILE A 194 11.08 -1.25 2.75
N LEU A 195 11.14 -2.54 2.40
CA LEU A 195 11.28 -3.63 3.37
C LEU A 195 12.66 -3.61 4.06
N GLU A 196 13.75 -3.39 3.32
CA GLU A 196 15.11 -3.29 3.88
C GLU A 196 15.25 -2.10 4.85
N VAL A 197 14.77 -0.93 4.45
CA VAL A 197 14.78 0.27 5.30
C VAL A 197 13.92 0.06 6.54
N SER A 198 12.73 -0.49 6.36
CA SER A 198 11.82 -0.74 7.49
C SER A 198 12.35 -1.81 8.45
N ALA A 199 13.16 -2.76 7.98
CA ALA A 199 13.78 -3.76 8.84
C ALA A 199 14.90 -3.18 9.71
N THR A 200 15.64 -2.19 9.20
CA THR A 200 16.82 -1.62 9.85
C THR A 200 16.52 -0.34 10.63
N ARG A 201 15.37 0.31 10.40
CA ARG A 201 14.99 1.57 11.05
C ARG A 201 13.63 1.43 11.73
N THR A 202 13.58 1.87 12.98
CA THR A 202 12.34 1.94 13.80
C THR A 202 11.78 3.36 13.89
N SER A 203 12.60 4.38 13.57
CA SER A 203 12.20 5.80 13.55
C SER A 203 12.45 6.43 12.20
N ASP A 204 11.65 7.41 11.84
CA ASP A 204 11.80 8.14 10.58
C ASP A 204 12.86 9.24 10.66
N VAL A 205 13.28 9.76 9.50
CA VAL A 205 14.19 10.89 9.40
C VAL A 205 13.43 12.22 9.58
N HIS A 206 14.12 13.20 10.15
CA HIS A 206 13.57 14.54 10.39
C HIS A 206 13.83 15.45 9.19
N THR A 207 13.06 15.25 8.12
CA THR A 207 13.10 16.04 6.87
C THR A 207 11.71 16.47 6.47
N VAL A 208 11.60 17.54 5.68
CA VAL A 208 10.32 17.95 5.09
C VAL A 208 10.01 17.04 3.93
N GLU A 209 8.85 16.39 3.96
CA GLU A 209 8.32 15.55 2.89
C GLU A 209 6.79 15.62 2.85
N GLY A 210 6.23 15.34 1.70
CA GLY A 210 4.79 15.33 1.43
C GLY A 210 4.40 16.41 0.43
N ARG A 211 3.69 15.97 -0.63
CA ARG A 211 3.13 16.90 -1.61
C ARG A 211 1.91 17.61 -1.04
N ILE A 212 1.78 18.88 -1.44
CA ILE A 212 0.60 19.70 -1.12
C ILE A 212 -0.47 19.51 -2.21
N SER A 213 -0.08 19.06 -3.42
CA SER A 213 -0.97 18.80 -4.56
C SER A 213 -0.32 17.77 -5.50
#